data_5beb864ce30e0464fcd5f772e1c5b336
#
_entry.id   5beb864ce30e0464fcd5f772e1c5b336
#
_cell.length_a   1.000
_cell.length_b   1.000
_cell.length_c   1.000
_cell.angle_alpha   90.00
_cell.angle_beta   90.00
_cell.angle_gamma   90.00
#
_symmetry.space_group_name_H-M   'P 1'
#
loop_
_entity.id
_entity.type
_entity.pdbx_description
1 polymer ?
#
loop_
_entity_poly.entity_id
_entity_poly.type
_entity_poly.pdbx_seq_one_letter_code
_entity_poly.pdbx_strand_id
1 'polypeptide(L)'
;MTGYIAEMRKLVGHRTLMQCAASVACIDEKGRILLGKRADNHLWGYSGGAAEIDERAEDCAKRELFEEMGLVADELTFFCVNSGPEAHYVYPNGDEVSNFEIVYVCRKWHGELKACDGEMEELRFFSRDEIDLEQIMPPTRNVTAALMKILS
;
A
#
# COMPACT_ATOMS: atom_id res chain seq x y z
N MET A 1 12.15 -8.48 -7.70
CA MET A 1 11.81 -8.46 -6.26
C MET A 1 12.92 -9.11 -5.46
N THR A 2 13.36 -8.45 -4.43
CA THR A 2 14.34 -8.95 -3.46
C THR A 2 13.65 -9.03 -2.10
N GLY A 3 14.34 -9.61 -1.10
CA GLY A 3 13.84 -9.68 0.27
C GLY A 3 13.17 -11.00 0.60
N TYR A 4 12.52 -11.01 1.77
CA TYR A 4 11.97 -12.22 2.39
C TYR A 4 10.91 -12.90 1.51
N ILE A 5 9.95 -12.15 1.00
CA ILE A 5 8.86 -12.73 0.20
C ILE A 5 9.41 -13.35 -1.10
N ALA A 6 10.38 -12.68 -1.74
CA ALA A 6 11.00 -13.23 -2.95
C ALA A 6 11.71 -14.55 -2.67
N GLU A 7 12.39 -14.66 -1.52
CA GLU A 7 13.05 -15.91 -1.11
C GLU A 7 12.02 -17.00 -0.84
N MET A 8 10.93 -16.68 -0.15
CA MET A 8 9.87 -17.64 0.14
C MET A 8 9.19 -18.13 -1.14
N ARG A 9 8.99 -17.25 -2.13
CA ARG A 9 8.40 -17.63 -3.42
C ARG A 9 9.23 -18.67 -4.18
N LYS A 10 10.54 -18.62 -4.05
CA LYS A 10 11.42 -19.64 -4.63
C LYS A 10 11.17 -21.02 -4.03
N LEU A 11 10.75 -21.07 -2.77
CA LEU A 11 10.49 -22.32 -2.07
C LEU A 11 9.06 -22.85 -2.25
N VAL A 12 8.07 -21.94 -2.27
CA VAL A 12 6.65 -22.32 -2.23
C VAL A 12 5.91 -22.05 -3.55
N GLY A 13 6.55 -21.38 -4.51
CA GLY A 13 5.92 -21.04 -5.78
C GLY A 13 4.75 -20.06 -5.57
N HIS A 14 3.62 -20.35 -6.20
CA HIS A 14 2.42 -19.49 -6.15
C HIS A 14 1.47 -19.79 -4.99
N ARG A 15 1.82 -20.74 -4.11
CA ARG A 15 0.97 -21.08 -2.97
C ARG A 15 0.67 -19.86 -2.13
N THR A 16 -0.51 -19.87 -1.48
CA THR A 16 -0.90 -18.76 -0.61
C THR A 16 0.12 -18.58 0.50
N LEU A 17 0.65 -17.36 0.61
CA LEU A 17 1.49 -16.93 1.72
C LEU A 17 0.72 -15.99 2.62
N MET A 18 0.84 -16.18 3.93
CA MET A 18 0.45 -15.15 4.88
C MET A 18 1.52 -14.07 4.81
N GLN A 19 1.14 -12.87 4.40
CA GLN A 19 2.09 -11.79 4.19
C GLN A 19 1.88 -10.69 5.22
N CYS A 20 2.91 -10.46 6.04
CA CYS A 20 2.92 -9.30 6.92
C CYS A 20 3.31 -8.08 6.10
N ALA A 21 2.47 -7.06 6.12
CA ALA A 21 2.67 -5.85 5.34
C ALA A 21 2.41 -4.61 6.18
N ALA A 22 3.02 -3.50 5.80
CA ALA A 22 2.71 -2.21 6.38
C ALA A 22 2.51 -1.19 5.26
N SER A 23 1.55 -0.31 5.48
CA SER A 23 1.11 0.63 4.45
C SER A 23 0.87 2.00 5.05
N VAL A 24 0.91 3.03 4.21
CA VAL A 24 0.65 4.39 4.62
C VAL A 24 -0.20 5.13 3.59
N ALA A 25 -1.25 5.78 4.07
CA ALA A 25 -2.09 6.66 3.28
C ALA A 25 -1.67 8.10 3.58
N CYS A 26 -1.13 8.79 2.59
CA CYS A 26 -0.78 10.21 2.71
C CYS A 26 -2.02 11.06 2.39
N ILE A 27 -2.40 11.94 3.33
CA ILE A 27 -3.55 12.83 3.18
C ILE A 27 -3.04 14.26 3.24
N ASP A 28 -3.32 15.04 2.20
CA ASP A 28 -2.83 16.41 2.10
C ASP A 28 -3.69 17.43 2.87
N GLU A 29 -3.29 18.68 2.84
CA GLU A 29 -3.97 19.77 3.54
C GLU A 29 -5.40 20.02 3.04
N LYS A 30 -5.70 19.57 1.81
CA LYS A 30 -7.04 19.67 1.22
C LYS A 30 -7.91 18.47 1.54
N GLY A 31 -7.39 17.53 2.33
CA GLY A 31 -8.12 16.30 2.70
C GLY A 31 -8.21 15.28 1.58
N ARG A 32 -7.23 15.29 0.66
CA ARG A 32 -7.15 14.33 -0.46
C ARG A 32 -6.11 13.25 -0.15
N ILE A 33 -6.38 12.04 -0.61
CA ILE A 33 -5.48 10.90 -0.44
C ILE A 33 -4.59 10.70 -1.66
N LEU A 34 -3.32 10.38 -1.42
CA LEU A 34 -2.38 10.03 -2.48
C LEU A 34 -2.53 8.55 -2.83
N LEU A 35 -2.82 8.28 -4.09
CA LEU A 35 -2.89 6.92 -4.61
C LEU A 35 -1.96 6.77 -5.81
N GLY A 36 -1.43 5.56 -5.96
CA GLY A 36 -0.62 5.17 -7.09
C GLY A 36 -1.35 4.16 -7.95
N LYS A 37 -1.24 4.30 -9.26
CA LYS A 37 -1.81 3.36 -10.23
C LYS A 37 -0.76 2.31 -10.56
N ARG A 38 -1.09 1.04 -10.32
CA ARG A 38 -0.16 -0.06 -10.55
C ARG A 38 0.03 -0.33 -12.04
N ALA A 39 1.26 -0.58 -12.41
CA ALA A 39 1.60 -0.93 -13.81
C ALA A 39 1.09 -2.33 -14.20
N ASP A 40 0.98 -3.27 -13.23
CA ASP A 40 0.62 -4.66 -13.51
C ASP A 40 -0.87 -4.88 -13.78
N ASN A 41 -1.76 -4.11 -13.15
CA ASN A 41 -3.22 -4.31 -13.29
C ASN A 41 -4.00 -3.00 -13.50
N HIS A 42 -3.31 -1.84 -13.51
CA HIS A 42 -3.89 -0.51 -13.69
C HIS A 42 -4.91 -0.10 -12.63
N LEU A 43 -4.84 -0.72 -11.44
CA LEU A 43 -5.67 -0.37 -10.30
C LEU A 43 -4.90 0.56 -9.36
N TRP A 44 -5.66 1.33 -8.57
CA TRP A 44 -5.11 2.33 -7.65
C TRP A 44 -5.00 1.79 -6.24
N GLY A 45 -3.99 2.26 -5.51
CA GLY A 45 -3.81 1.91 -4.11
C GLY A 45 -2.89 2.88 -3.40
N TYR A 46 -3.03 2.96 -2.08
CA TYR A 46 -2.07 3.68 -1.24
C TYR A 46 -0.75 2.90 -1.18
N SER A 47 0.29 3.53 -0.64
CA SER A 47 1.62 2.92 -0.57
C SER A 47 1.69 1.82 0.49
N GLY A 48 2.41 0.74 0.19
CA GLY A 48 2.67 -0.32 1.15
C GLY A 48 3.35 -1.52 0.52
N GLY A 49 3.81 -2.41 1.37
CA GLY A 49 4.45 -3.63 0.92
C GLY A 49 4.82 -4.55 2.08
N ALA A 50 5.48 -5.65 1.75
CA ALA A 50 5.84 -6.69 2.69
C ALA A 50 6.95 -6.24 3.64
N ALA A 51 6.79 -6.60 4.92
CA ALA A 51 7.82 -6.38 5.92
C ALA A 51 8.99 -7.34 5.70
N GLU A 52 10.18 -6.88 6.01
CA GLU A 52 11.38 -7.71 6.05
C GLU A 52 11.58 -8.28 7.45
N ILE A 53 12.46 -9.28 7.57
CA ILE A 53 12.77 -9.91 8.87
C ILE A 53 13.21 -8.83 9.86
N ASP A 54 12.58 -8.83 11.03
CA ASP A 54 12.87 -7.92 12.14
C ASP A 54 12.61 -6.43 11.85
N GLU A 55 11.98 -6.12 10.74
CA GLU A 55 11.60 -4.75 10.42
C GLU A 55 10.36 -4.32 11.23
N ARG A 56 10.43 -3.13 11.84
CA ARG A 56 9.27 -2.56 12.53
C ARG A 56 8.21 -2.13 11.51
N ALA A 57 6.95 -2.22 11.91
CA ALA A 57 5.83 -1.85 11.01
C ALA A 57 5.96 -0.40 10.50
N GLU A 58 6.31 0.54 11.37
CA GLU A 58 6.49 1.94 10.97
C GLU A 58 7.63 2.10 9.97
N ASP A 59 8.73 1.37 10.18
CA ASP A 59 9.88 1.44 9.29
C ASP A 59 9.58 0.83 7.92
N CYS A 60 8.81 -0.26 7.90
CA CYS A 60 8.33 -0.86 6.67
C CYS A 60 7.45 0.12 5.87
N ALA A 61 6.48 0.74 6.54
CA ALA A 61 5.59 1.71 5.90
C ALA A 61 6.38 2.89 5.31
N LYS A 62 7.33 3.42 6.07
CA LYS A 62 8.18 4.54 5.62
C LYS A 62 9.08 4.14 4.45
N ARG A 63 9.67 2.94 4.52
CA ARG A 63 10.53 2.42 3.46
C ARG A 63 9.77 2.27 2.15
N GLU A 64 8.60 1.63 2.22
CA GLU A 64 7.77 1.42 1.04
C GLU A 64 7.30 2.74 0.42
N LEU A 65 6.93 3.71 1.25
CA LEU A 65 6.54 5.03 0.76
C LEU A 65 7.66 5.69 -0.04
N PHE A 66 8.87 5.63 0.49
CA PHE A 66 10.03 6.20 -0.20
C PHE A 66 10.35 5.45 -1.49
N GLU A 67 10.36 4.11 -1.44
CA GLU A 67 10.67 3.29 -2.62
C GLU A 67 9.65 3.49 -3.73
N GLU A 68 8.37 3.58 -3.40
CA GLU A 68 7.31 3.66 -4.40
C GLU A 68 7.02 5.08 -4.87
N MET A 69 7.07 6.06 -3.97
CA MET A 69 6.53 7.40 -4.22
C MET A 69 7.51 8.54 -3.95
N GLY A 70 8.73 8.24 -3.46
CA GLY A 70 9.77 9.25 -3.22
C GLY A 70 9.56 10.11 -1.99
N LEU A 71 8.54 9.84 -1.19
CA LEU A 71 8.21 10.65 -0.02
C LEU A 71 8.79 10.07 1.26
N VAL A 72 9.20 10.96 2.16
CA VAL A 72 9.68 10.62 3.49
C VAL A 72 8.64 11.04 4.52
N ALA A 73 8.05 10.08 5.22
CA ALA A 73 7.05 10.37 6.23
C ALA A 73 7.71 10.99 7.47
N ASP A 74 7.22 12.16 7.89
CA ASP A 74 7.72 12.84 9.10
C ASP A 74 7.01 12.36 10.35
N GLU A 75 5.78 11.86 10.20
CA GLU A 75 5.03 11.24 11.29
C GLU A 75 4.07 10.20 10.72
N LEU A 76 3.72 9.21 11.55
CA LEU A 76 2.72 8.20 11.19
C LEU A 76 1.71 8.09 12.33
N THR A 77 0.43 7.97 11.98
CA THR A 77 -0.65 7.69 12.92
C THR A 77 -1.26 6.35 12.56
N PHE A 78 -1.35 5.42 13.51
CA PHE A 78 -1.99 4.13 13.29
C PHE A 78 -3.45 4.32 12.88
N PHE A 79 -3.89 3.61 11.85
CA PHE A 79 -5.25 3.69 11.37
C PHE A 79 -6.03 2.38 11.62
N CYS A 80 -5.54 1.27 11.09
CA CYS A 80 -6.21 -0.03 11.26
C CYS A 80 -5.28 -1.20 10.94
N VAL A 81 -5.74 -2.40 11.30
CA VAL A 81 -5.19 -3.66 10.80
C VAL A 81 -6.16 -4.20 9.76
N ASN A 82 -5.65 -4.56 8.60
CA ASN A 82 -6.42 -5.15 7.51
C ASN A 82 -6.06 -6.63 7.39
N SER A 83 -7.01 -7.51 7.67
CA SER A 83 -6.82 -8.96 7.60
C SER A 83 -8.14 -9.64 7.27
N GLY A 84 -8.10 -10.94 7.02
CA GLY A 84 -9.29 -11.73 6.72
C GLY A 84 -9.52 -11.88 5.22
N PRO A 85 -10.71 -12.38 4.82
CA PRO A 85 -11.00 -12.68 3.41
C PRO A 85 -10.88 -11.45 2.49
N GLU A 86 -11.18 -10.26 3.00
CA GLU A 86 -11.10 -9.02 2.23
C GLU A 86 -9.67 -8.65 1.84
N ALA A 87 -8.68 -9.13 2.60
CA ALA A 87 -7.27 -8.86 2.36
C ALA A 87 -6.57 -9.99 1.57
N HIS A 88 -7.33 -10.94 1.06
CA HIS A 88 -6.83 -12.03 0.22
C HIS A 88 -6.73 -11.56 -1.23
N TYR A 89 -5.65 -11.91 -1.92
CA TYR A 89 -5.48 -11.48 -3.31
C TYR A 89 -4.61 -12.46 -4.11
N VAL A 90 -4.94 -12.60 -5.39
CA VAL A 90 -4.09 -13.31 -6.36
C VAL A 90 -3.60 -12.28 -7.37
N TYR A 91 -2.29 -12.09 -7.42
CA TYR A 91 -1.65 -11.16 -8.35
C TYR A 91 -1.73 -11.68 -9.80
N PRO A 92 -1.59 -10.79 -10.80
CA PRO A 92 -1.61 -11.22 -12.21
C PRO A 92 -0.60 -12.31 -12.56
N ASN A 93 0.53 -12.38 -11.84
CA ASN A 93 1.55 -13.42 -12.05
C ASN A 93 1.20 -14.76 -11.38
N GLY A 94 0.07 -14.85 -10.67
CA GLY A 94 -0.40 -16.05 -9.98
C GLY A 94 0.00 -16.16 -8.52
N ASP A 95 0.82 -15.26 -8.01
CA ASP A 95 1.19 -15.24 -6.59
C ASP A 95 -0.05 -14.94 -5.75
N GLU A 96 -0.29 -15.76 -4.73
CA GLU A 96 -1.45 -15.63 -3.86
C GLU A 96 -1.03 -15.26 -2.45
N VAL A 97 -1.73 -14.27 -1.86
CA VAL A 97 -1.42 -13.76 -0.53
C VAL A 97 -2.68 -13.66 0.32
N SER A 98 -2.52 -13.97 1.59
CA SER A 98 -3.46 -13.61 2.65
C SER A 98 -2.75 -12.54 3.48
N ASN A 99 -3.13 -11.28 3.28
CA ASN A 99 -2.43 -10.16 3.90
C ASN A 99 -2.82 -9.96 5.35
N PHE A 100 -1.82 -9.63 6.16
CA PHE A 100 -1.98 -9.08 7.49
C PHE A 100 -1.27 -7.73 7.45
N GLU A 101 -2.05 -6.69 7.20
CA GLU A 101 -1.55 -5.36 6.86
C GLU A 101 -1.80 -4.38 7.98
N ILE A 102 -0.75 -3.66 8.41
CA ILE A 102 -0.88 -2.56 9.36
C ILE A 102 -0.89 -1.27 8.56
N VAL A 103 -1.97 -0.49 8.70
CA VAL A 103 -2.18 0.73 7.92
C VAL A 103 -2.00 1.96 8.79
N TYR A 104 -1.21 2.89 8.31
CA TYR A 104 -0.96 4.20 8.92
C TYR A 104 -1.51 5.31 8.04
N VAL A 105 -1.80 6.45 8.67
CA VAL A 105 -2.09 7.72 7.98
C VAL A 105 -0.92 8.65 8.21
N CYS A 106 -0.50 9.34 7.15
CA CYS A 106 0.57 10.34 7.19
C CYS A 106 0.03 11.67 6.67
N ARG A 107 0.15 12.72 7.49
CA ARG A 107 -0.28 14.07 7.11
C ARG A 107 0.89 15.03 6.99
N LYS A 108 2.10 14.59 7.34
CA LYS A 108 3.32 15.39 7.25
C LYS A 108 4.42 14.57 6.60
N TRP A 109 4.94 15.04 5.50
CA TRP A 109 6.02 14.41 4.77
C TRP A 109 6.86 15.45 4.06
N HIS A 110 8.04 15.03 3.58
CA HIS A 110 8.88 15.82 2.72
C HIS A 110 9.42 14.92 1.61
N GLY A 111 10.21 15.50 0.72
CA GLY A 111 10.75 14.78 -0.43
C GLY A 111 10.00 15.13 -1.71
N GLU A 112 10.40 14.50 -2.80
CA GLU A 112 9.86 14.76 -4.12
C GLU A 112 8.92 13.60 -4.54
N LEU A 113 7.67 13.92 -4.81
CA LEU A 113 6.68 12.95 -5.27
C LEU A 113 7.08 12.45 -6.66
N LYS A 114 7.38 11.15 -6.73
CA LYS A 114 7.91 10.53 -7.94
C LYS A 114 7.69 9.03 -7.90
N ALA A 115 7.21 8.44 -8.99
CA ALA A 115 7.15 7.00 -9.16
C ALA A 115 8.57 6.47 -9.36
N CYS A 116 9.16 5.85 -8.34
CA CYS A 116 10.59 5.56 -8.25
C CYS A 116 11.01 4.18 -8.72
N ASP A 117 10.18 3.16 -8.49
CA ASP A 117 10.57 1.75 -8.66
C ASP A 117 9.99 1.07 -9.89
N GLY A 118 9.21 1.79 -10.70
CA GLY A 118 8.57 1.23 -11.89
C GLY A 118 7.31 0.40 -11.61
N GLU A 119 6.95 0.19 -10.36
CA GLU A 119 5.71 -0.53 -10.01
C GLU A 119 4.47 0.32 -10.19
N MET A 120 4.62 1.64 -10.04
CA MET A 120 3.54 2.61 -10.23
C MET A 120 3.72 3.36 -11.54
N GLU A 121 2.66 3.48 -12.33
CA GLU A 121 2.69 4.23 -13.58
C GLU A 121 2.18 5.65 -13.45
N GLU A 122 1.44 5.95 -12.38
CA GLU A 122 0.90 7.28 -12.12
C GLU A 122 0.70 7.48 -10.62
N LEU A 123 0.95 8.69 -10.12
CA LEU A 123 0.67 9.09 -8.74
C LEU A 123 -0.23 10.30 -8.76
N ARG A 124 -1.33 10.28 -7.97
CA ARG A 124 -2.29 11.38 -7.97
C ARG A 124 -3.00 11.49 -6.62
N PHE A 125 -3.31 12.72 -6.22
CA PHE A 125 -4.18 12.97 -5.07
C PHE A 125 -5.65 12.93 -5.50
N PHE A 126 -6.46 12.24 -4.69
CA PHE A 126 -7.89 12.07 -4.92
C PHE A 126 -8.70 12.69 -3.78
N SER A 127 -9.71 13.49 -4.11
CA SER A 127 -10.76 13.83 -3.15
C SER A 127 -11.70 12.62 -2.98
N ARG A 128 -12.53 12.64 -1.93
CA ARG A 128 -13.46 11.54 -1.68
C ARG A 128 -14.31 11.21 -2.92
N ASP A 129 -14.85 12.24 -3.56
CA ASP A 129 -15.77 12.06 -4.68
C ASP A 129 -15.10 11.54 -5.96
N GLU A 130 -13.78 11.62 -6.04
CA GLU A 130 -13.02 11.13 -7.18
C GLU A 130 -12.69 9.64 -7.08
N ILE A 131 -12.88 9.02 -5.91
CA ILE A 131 -12.52 7.62 -5.69
C ILE A 131 -13.64 6.70 -6.16
N ASP A 132 -13.31 5.83 -7.11
CA ASP A 132 -14.16 4.71 -7.52
C ASP A 132 -13.58 3.44 -6.92
N LEU A 133 -14.27 2.86 -5.95
CA LEU A 133 -13.79 1.67 -5.23
C LEU A 133 -13.55 0.48 -6.15
N GLU A 134 -14.25 0.39 -7.28
CA GLU A 134 -14.02 -0.68 -8.25
C GLU A 134 -12.67 -0.55 -8.95
N GLN A 135 -12.08 0.65 -8.94
CA GLN A 135 -10.75 0.92 -9.48
C GLN A 135 -9.65 0.83 -8.43
N ILE A 136 -9.99 0.44 -7.20
CA ILE A 136 -9.04 0.27 -6.11
C ILE A 136 -8.62 -1.20 -6.03
N MET A 137 -7.36 -1.43 -5.70
CA MET A 137 -6.82 -2.78 -5.44
C MET A 137 -7.75 -3.55 -4.51
N PRO A 138 -8.24 -4.73 -4.94
CA PRO A 138 -9.23 -5.47 -4.15
C PRO A 138 -8.87 -5.71 -2.69
N PRO A 139 -7.62 -6.11 -2.33
CA PRO A 139 -7.30 -6.38 -0.93
C PRO A 139 -7.24 -5.14 -0.04
N THR A 140 -7.26 -3.94 -0.62
CA THR A 140 -7.23 -2.68 0.13
C THR A 140 -8.53 -1.87 -0.02
N ARG A 141 -9.51 -2.43 -0.69
CA ARG A 141 -10.76 -1.72 -1.02
C ARG A 141 -11.56 -1.38 0.24
N ASN A 142 -11.62 -2.30 1.18
CA ASN A 142 -12.29 -2.10 2.47
C ASN A 142 -11.61 -0.99 3.30
N VAL A 143 -10.28 -0.96 3.32
CA VAL A 143 -9.52 0.08 4.03
C VAL A 143 -9.72 1.44 3.35
N THR A 144 -9.68 1.46 2.03
CA THR A 144 -9.91 2.70 1.26
C THR A 144 -11.30 3.26 1.55
N ALA A 145 -12.33 2.39 1.63
CA ALA A 145 -13.66 2.82 2.01
C ALA A 145 -13.70 3.44 3.41
N ALA A 146 -12.95 2.87 4.36
CA ALA A 146 -12.84 3.44 5.71
C ALA A 146 -12.09 4.77 5.69
N LEU A 147 -11.03 4.88 4.91
CA LEU A 147 -10.26 6.14 4.75
C LEU A 147 -11.11 7.25 4.13
N MET A 148 -12.02 6.92 3.22
CA MET A 148 -12.91 7.91 2.60
C MET A 148 -13.71 8.69 3.64
N LYS A 149 -13.99 8.11 4.81
CA LYS A 149 -14.75 8.78 5.88
C LYS A 149 -13.98 9.92 6.53
N ILE A 150 -12.65 9.94 6.40
CA ILE A 150 -11.81 11.02 6.95
C ILE A 150 -11.28 11.97 5.88
N LEU A 151 -11.67 11.78 4.63
CA LEU A 151 -11.33 12.66 3.52
C LEU A 151 -12.35 13.80 3.38
N SER A 152 -11.90 14.86 2.75
CA SER A 152 -12.79 15.97 2.41
C SER A 152 -13.55 15.71 1.13
#